data_542bc92169c3f44f55d7895007f4f625
#
_entry.id   542bc92169c3f44f55d7895007f4f625
#
_cell.length_a   1.000
_cell.length_b   1.000
_cell.length_c   1.000
_cell.angle_alpha   90.00
_cell.angle_beta   90.00
_cell.angle_gamma   90.00
#
_symmetry.space_group_name_H-M   'P 1'
#
loop_
_entity.id
_entity.type
_entity.pdbx_description
1 polymer ?
#
loop_
_entity_poly.entity_id
_entity_poly.type
_entity_poly.pdbx_seq_one_letter_code
_entity_poly.pdbx_strand_id
1 'polypeptide(L)'
;MPELTDNQIADLRALQHRCAALGGELVIIGAIAYQIHFPAESRHTGDIDFAVALDLDEFAELERRLLADGWVRFANREHRWRSAQATILDLIPAGPKLREAKQITWPISQFKMSLVGFDHVFATAQPVQLAPDLTLKVISSTALMLLKIVAFMDDPQRRVKDLDDIRGLLLQYEADSERIFSDVVIDAALQDFGLAPAFLMGLDLRALCADDDAQIVYTFLDAMNEVNPAWMAFVRARGVGDHVEEDARAQIDTFRQGFDRNV
;
A
#
# COMPACT_ATOMS: atom_id res chain seq x y z
N MET A 1 3.51 16.63 2.16
CA MET A 1 4.65 15.78 1.78
C MET A 1 5.34 15.33 3.05
N PRO A 2 5.74 14.05 3.19
CA PRO A 2 6.56 13.63 4.32
C PRO A 2 7.87 14.43 4.36
N GLU A 3 8.26 14.88 5.54
CA GLU A 3 9.54 15.57 5.72
C GLU A 3 10.66 14.54 5.75
N LEU A 4 11.39 14.41 4.64
CA LEU A 4 12.59 13.57 4.57
C LEU A 4 13.81 14.38 5.02
N THR A 5 14.65 13.77 5.85
CA THR A 5 15.94 14.37 6.22
C THR A 5 16.93 14.32 5.05
N ASP A 6 17.95 15.17 5.06
CA ASP A 6 19.03 15.14 4.06
C ASP A 6 19.70 13.76 3.96
N ASN A 7 19.85 13.07 5.08
CA ASN A 7 20.38 11.71 5.13
C ASN A 7 19.48 10.72 4.40
N GLN A 8 18.17 10.77 4.64
CA GLN A 8 17.21 9.92 3.93
C GLN A 8 17.22 10.19 2.43
N ILE A 9 17.26 11.47 2.03
CA ILE A 9 17.33 11.85 0.62
C ILE A 9 18.60 11.29 -0.04
N ALA A 10 19.77 11.38 0.63
CA ALA A 10 21.03 10.83 0.14
C ALA A 10 20.97 9.30 -0.02
N ASP A 11 20.41 8.60 0.98
CA ASP A 11 20.24 7.14 0.96
C ASP A 11 19.30 6.71 -0.17
N LEU A 12 18.18 7.42 -0.37
CA LEU A 12 17.22 7.12 -1.43
C LEU A 12 17.80 7.31 -2.83
N ARG A 13 18.65 8.34 -3.04
CA ARG A 13 19.40 8.53 -4.29
C ARG A 13 20.37 7.38 -4.54
N ALA A 14 21.13 6.99 -3.51
CA ALA A 14 22.06 5.89 -3.61
C ALA A 14 21.34 4.59 -3.98
N LEU A 15 20.23 4.28 -3.32
CA LEU A 15 19.40 3.12 -3.61
C LEU A 15 18.86 3.15 -5.03
N GLN A 16 18.29 4.28 -5.46
CA GLN A 16 17.75 4.46 -6.83
C GLN A 16 18.83 4.20 -7.88
N HIS A 17 20.02 4.78 -7.71
CA HIS A 17 21.14 4.57 -8.62
C HIS A 17 21.58 3.10 -8.68
N ARG A 18 21.67 2.42 -7.52
CA ARG A 18 22.06 1.01 -7.45
C ARG A 18 21.04 0.09 -8.11
N CYS A 19 19.74 0.35 -7.89
CA CYS A 19 18.66 -0.41 -8.49
C CYS A 19 18.61 -0.20 -10.01
N ALA A 20 18.68 1.04 -10.48
CA ALA A 20 18.67 1.38 -11.89
C ALA A 20 19.86 0.78 -12.66
N ALA A 21 21.05 0.69 -12.04
CA ALA A 21 22.22 0.04 -12.62
C ALA A 21 22.07 -1.49 -12.83
N LEU A 22 21.00 -2.09 -12.28
CA LEU A 22 20.59 -3.49 -12.50
C LEU A 22 19.36 -3.59 -13.40
N GLY A 23 18.91 -2.48 -13.99
CA GLY A 23 17.69 -2.42 -14.79
C GLY A 23 16.41 -2.47 -13.98
N GLY A 24 16.51 -2.36 -12.65
CA GLY A 24 15.37 -2.36 -11.74
C GLY A 24 14.71 -0.99 -11.58
N GLU A 25 13.50 -1.00 -11.09
CA GLU A 25 12.70 0.18 -10.75
C GLU A 25 12.31 0.12 -9.27
N LEU A 26 12.23 1.29 -8.63
CA LEU A 26 11.76 1.45 -7.26
C LEU A 26 10.40 2.15 -7.24
N VAL A 27 9.47 1.59 -6.49
CA VAL A 27 8.19 2.22 -6.21
C VAL A 27 7.99 2.29 -4.70
N ILE A 28 7.75 3.49 -4.17
CA ILE A 28 7.37 3.69 -2.77
C ILE A 28 5.99 3.10 -2.55
N ILE A 29 5.88 2.26 -1.54
CA ILE A 29 4.63 1.63 -1.08
C ILE A 29 4.44 1.92 0.43
N GLY A 30 3.46 1.30 1.06
CA GLY A 30 3.31 1.34 2.51
C GLY A 30 2.92 2.70 3.09
N ALA A 31 3.39 2.98 4.31
CA ALA A 31 2.95 4.15 5.08
C ALA A 31 3.44 5.49 4.49
N ILE A 32 4.63 5.52 3.88
CA ILE A 32 5.13 6.74 3.23
C ILE A 32 4.30 7.07 1.98
N ALA A 33 3.88 6.06 1.18
CA ALA A 33 2.98 6.28 0.06
C ALA A 33 1.64 6.86 0.54
N TYR A 34 1.09 6.32 1.64
CA TYR A 34 -0.12 6.86 2.26
C TYR A 34 0.04 8.34 2.64
N GLN A 35 1.17 8.73 3.28
CA GLN A 35 1.44 10.13 3.66
C GLN A 35 1.61 11.07 2.47
N ILE A 36 2.13 10.55 1.36
CA ILE A 36 2.27 11.34 0.12
C ILE A 36 0.89 11.66 -0.45
N HIS A 37 -0.03 10.69 -0.45
CA HIS A 37 -1.40 10.89 -0.93
C HIS A 37 -2.25 11.73 0.04
N PHE A 38 -2.08 11.53 1.35
CA PHE A 38 -2.92 12.13 2.40
C PHE A 38 -2.05 12.83 3.47
N PRO A 39 -1.42 13.95 3.14
CA PRO A 39 -0.44 14.61 4.02
C PRO A 39 -1.02 15.14 5.33
N ALA A 40 -2.33 15.44 5.38
CA ALA A 40 -3.01 15.90 6.61
C ALA A 40 -3.18 14.77 7.66
N GLU A 41 -3.12 13.52 7.22
CA GLU A 41 -3.39 12.31 8.02
C GLU A 41 -2.10 11.59 8.44
N SER A 42 -0.99 12.32 8.54
CA SER A 42 0.32 11.70 8.76
C SER A 42 0.43 11.02 10.12
N ARG A 43 0.69 9.71 10.13
CA ARG A 43 1.26 9.03 11.29
C ARG A 43 2.78 8.90 11.11
N HIS A 44 3.53 9.04 12.18
CA HIS A 44 4.97 8.77 12.11
C HIS A 44 5.24 7.31 11.72
N THR A 45 6.04 7.12 10.66
CA THR A 45 6.65 5.84 10.33
C THR A 45 8.16 5.98 10.39
N GLY A 46 8.83 4.96 10.94
CA GLY A 46 10.29 4.93 11.05
C GLY A 46 10.99 4.25 9.86
N ASP A 47 10.23 3.74 8.91
CA ASP A 47 10.70 2.96 7.76
C ASP A 47 10.05 3.43 6.46
N ILE A 48 10.76 3.19 5.36
CA ILE A 48 10.28 3.48 4.00
C ILE A 48 10.19 2.15 3.26
N ASP A 49 9.00 1.79 2.81
CA ASP A 49 8.75 0.53 2.11
C ASP A 49 8.86 0.72 0.59
N PHE A 50 9.58 -0.18 -0.08
CA PHE A 50 9.73 -0.21 -1.52
C PHE A 50 9.34 -1.53 -2.14
N ALA A 51 8.59 -1.50 -3.24
CA ALA A 51 8.58 -2.56 -4.23
C ALA A 51 9.76 -2.34 -5.20
N VAL A 52 10.54 -3.38 -5.42
CA VAL A 52 11.76 -3.37 -6.25
C VAL A 52 11.54 -4.29 -7.44
N ALA A 53 11.51 -3.74 -8.65
CA ALA A 53 11.27 -4.51 -9.89
C ALA A 53 12.50 -5.33 -10.30
N LEU A 54 12.96 -6.23 -9.42
CA LEU A 54 14.04 -7.19 -9.63
C LEU A 54 13.59 -8.58 -9.20
N ASP A 55 13.95 -9.60 -9.94
CA ASP A 55 13.82 -10.98 -9.50
C ASP A 55 14.92 -11.34 -8.49
N LEU A 56 14.85 -12.52 -7.85
CA LEU A 56 15.73 -12.84 -6.72
C LEU A 56 17.22 -12.81 -7.07
N ASP A 57 17.60 -13.19 -8.29
CA ASP A 57 19.01 -13.20 -8.69
C ASP A 57 19.59 -11.78 -8.80
N GLU A 58 18.87 -10.87 -9.46
CA GLU A 58 19.25 -9.46 -9.56
C GLU A 58 19.15 -8.76 -8.21
N PHE A 59 18.14 -9.15 -7.39
CA PHE A 59 18.00 -8.61 -6.04
C PHE A 59 19.17 -9.02 -5.13
N ALA A 60 19.65 -10.26 -5.23
CA ALA A 60 20.85 -10.71 -4.52
C ALA A 60 22.11 -9.88 -4.90
N GLU A 61 22.21 -9.47 -6.17
CA GLU A 61 23.29 -8.56 -6.60
C GLU A 61 23.09 -7.14 -6.03
N LEU A 62 21.86 -6.65 -5.93
CA LEU A 62 21.57 -5.38 -5.23
C LEU A 62 21.99 -5.47 -3.76
N GLU A 63 21.63 -6.54 -3.05
CA GLU A 63 22.01 -6.78 -1.67
C GLU A 63 23.53 -6.75 -1.48
N ARG A 64 24.28 -7.40 -2.38
CA ARG A 64 25.74 -7.41 -2.35
C ARG A 64 26.32 -6.01 -2.48
N ARG A 65 25.76 -5.17 -3.35
CA ARG A 65 26.19 -3.76 -3.53
C ARG A 65 25.86 -2.92 -2.31
N LEU A 66 24.68 -3.08 -1.73
CA LEU A 66 24.28 -2.36 -0.50
C LEU A 66 25.20 -2.71 0.67
N LEU A 67 25.55 -4.00 0.83
CA LEU A 67 26.51 -4.44 1.85
C LEU A 67 27.90 -3.81 1.63
N ALA A 68 28.37 -3.72 0.39
CA ALA A 68 29.64 -3.07 0.04
C ALA A 68 29.63 -1.56 0.34
N ASP A 69 28.48 -0.91 0.27
CA ASP A 69 28.25 0.50 0.63
C ASP A 69 28.06 0.71 2.15
N GLY A 70 28.22 -0.35 2.97
CA GLY A 70 28.10 -0.27 4.42
C GLY A 70 26.66 -0.34 4.96
N TRP A 71 25.71 -0.72 4.12
CA TRP A 71 24.36 -0.99 4.60
C TRP A 71 24.32 -2.32 5.37
N VAL A 72 23.36 -2.47 6.27
CA VAL A 72 23.22 -3.66 7.12
C VAL A 72 21.82 -4.22 6.99
N ARG A 73 21.73 -5.52 6.63
CA ARG A 73 20.47 -6.25 6.64
C ARG A 73 20.14 -6.72 8.06
N PHE A 74 18.86 -6.65 8.45
CA PHE A 74 18.41 -7.18 9.73
C PHE A 74 18.37 -8.72 9.71
N ALA A 75 18.95 -9.36 10.72
CA ALA A 75 19.10 -10.82 10.75
C ALA A 75 17.76 -11.60 10.66
N ASN A 76 16.69 -11.07 11.25
CA ASN A 76 15.40 -11.73 11.34
C ASN A 76 14.35 -11.19 10.33
N ARG A 77 14.75 -10.31 9.42
CA ARG A 77 13.87 -9.68 8.42
C ARG A 77 14.67 -9.43 7.15
N GLU A 78 14.63 -10.38 6.21
CA GLU A 78 15.44 -10.34 4.99
C GLU A 78 15.18 -9.11 4.11
N HIS A 79 13.94 -8.60 4.12
CA HIS A 79 13.56 -7.39 3.40
C HIS A 79 14.01 -6.09 4.08
N ARG A 80 14.41 -6.12 5.38
CA ARG A 80 14.67 -4.92 6.16
C ARG A 80 16.15 -4.58 6.22
N TRP A 81 16.44 -3.32 5.89
CA TRP A 81 17.78 -2.78 5.78
C TRP A 81 17.92 -1.51 6.62
N ARG A 82 19.13 -1.30 7.10
CA ARG A 82 19.57 -0.02 7.66
C ARG A 82 20.70 0.50 6.79
N SER A 83 20.54 1.71 6.24
CA SER A 83 21.59 2.39 5.47
C SER A 83 22.78 2.77 6.33
N ALA A 84 23.87 3.20 5.69
CA ALA A 84 25.04 3.75 6.37
C ALA A 84 24.71 5.02 7.19
N GLN A 85 23.63 5.76 6.82
CA GLN A 85 23.17 6.95 7.51
C GLN A 85 21.95 6.68 8.43
N ALA A 86 21.73 5.40 8.77
CA ALA A 86 20.72 4.92 9.70
C ALA A 86 19.26 5.02 9.22
N THR A 87 18.99 5.27 7.93
CA THR A 87 17.64 5.14 7.35
C THR A 87 17.21 3.67 7.38
N ILE A 88 16.00 3.42 7.82
CA ILE A 88 15.38 2.07 7.80
C ILE A 88 14.53 1.95 6.53
N LEU A 89 14.80 0.89 5.77
CA LEU A 89 14.09 0.61 4.52
C LEU A 89 13.64 -0.85 4.48
N ASP A 90 12.44 -1.08 3.97
CA ASP A 90 11.96 -2.41 3.63
C ASP A 90 11.96 -2.53 2.09
N LEU A 91 12.76 -3.45 1.56
CA LEU A 91 12.92 -3.69 0.12
C LEU A 91 12.29 -5.03 -0.25
N ILE A 92 11.22 -4.99 -1.02
CA ILE A 92 10.48 -6.18 -1.43
C ILE A 92 10.72 -6.44 -2.91
N PRO A 93 11.51 -7.49 -3.26
CA PRO A 93 11.71 -7.84 -4.66
C PRO A 93 10.41 -8.31 -5.28
N ALA A 94 10.09 -7.75 -6.43
CA ALA A 94 8.89 -8.01 -7.21
C ALA A 94 9.19 -7.89 -8.71
N GLY A 95 10.20 -8.62 -9.17
CA GLY A 95 10.53 -8.75 -10.58
C GLY A 95 9.45 -9.52 -11.35
N PRO A 96 9.56 -9.58 -12.69
CA PRO A 96 8.52 -10.19 -13.53
C PRO A 96 8.17 -11.63 -13.15
N LYS A 97 9.18 -12.48 -12.86
CA LYS A 97 8.96 -13.88 -12.48
C LYS A 97 8.28 -14.02 -11.12
N LEU A 98 8.67 -13.16 -10.16
CA LEU A 98 8.06 -13.15 -8.83
C LEU A 98 6.60 -12.69 -8.87
N ARG A 99 6.28 -11.70 -9.69
CA ARG A 99 4.89 -11.25 -9.89
C ARG A 99 4.05 -12.31 -10.60
N GLU A 100 4.59 -12.97 -11.63
CA GLU A 100 3.92 -14.11 -12.29
C GLU A 100 3.61 -15.24 -11.30
N ALA A 101 4.56 -15.54 -10.39
CA ALA A 101 4.36 -16.54 -9.33
C ALA A 101 3.43 -16.05 -8.20
N LYS A 102 3.10 -14.73 -8.16
CA LYS A 102 2.31 -14.06 -7.12
C LYS A 102 2.77 -14.35 -5.68
N GLN A 103 4.03 -14.76 -5.52
CA GLN A 103 4.60 -15.13 -4.23
C GLN A 103 6.12 -15.00 -4.24
N ILE A 104 6.68 -14.58 -3.12
CA ILE A 104 8.11 -14.72 -2.83
C ILE A 104 8.32 -15.74 -1.71
N THR A 105 9.31 -16.62 -1.88
CA THR A 105 9.86 -17.43 -0.79
C THR A 105 11.22 -16.88 -0.46
N TRP A 106 11.37 -16.32 0.74
CA TRP A 106 12.61 -15.69 1.16
C TRP A 106 13.73 -16.73 1.31
N PRO A 107 14.93 -16.50 0.72
CA PRO A 107 15.96 -17.54 0.60
C PRO A 107 16.47 -18.10 1.94
N ILE A 108 16.56 -17.28 2.99
CA ILE A 108 17.14 -17.68 4.28
C ILE A 108 16.05 -18.21 5.22
N SER A 109 14.99 -17.43 5.45
CA SER A 109 13.93 -17.79 6.39
C SER A 109 12.95 -18.82 5.85
N GLN A 110 12.92 -19.01 4.52
CA GLN A 110 11.89 -19.80 3.82
C GLN A 110 10.47 -19.29 4.06
N PHE A 111 10.34 -18.08 4.60
CA PHE A 111 9.04 -17.44 4.78
C PHE A 111 8.44 -17.13 3.41
N LYS A 112 7.15 -17.41 3.28
CA LYS A 112 6.38 -17.10 2.08
C LYS A 112 5.57 -15.84 2.29
N MET A 113 5.61 -14.94 1.32
CA MET A 113 4.84 -13.70 1.32
C MET A 113 4.09 -13.58 -0.01
N SER A 114 2.84 -13.18 0.04
CA SER A 114 2.04 -12.89 -1.16
C SER A 114 2.61 -11.67 -1.90
N LEU A 115 2.62 -11.76 -3.23
CA LEU A 115 2.87 -10.66 -4.15
C LEU A 115 1.63 -10.36 -5.03
N VAL A 116 0.46 -10.83 -4.60
CA VAL A 116 -0.81 -10.46 -5.25
C VAL A 116 -0.96 -8.95 -5.23
N GLY A 117 -1.37 -8.37 -6.35
CA GLY A 117 -1.49 -6.92 -6.52
C GLY A 117 -0.20 -6.19 -6.89
N PHE A 118 0.99 -6.84 -6.85
CA PHE A 118 2.25 -6.17 -7.18
C PHE A 118 2.40 -5.81 -8.67
N ASP A 119 1.67 -6.42 -9.57
CA ASP A 119 1.60 -5.97 -10.97
C ASP A 119 1.01 -4.57 -11.06
N HIS A 120 -0.01 -4.27 -10.29
CA HIS A 120 -0.64 -2.95 -10.24
C HIS A 120 0.28 -1.87 -9.63
N VAL A 121 1.20 -2.27 -8.73
CA VAL A 121 2.18 -1.33 -8.14
C VAL A 121 2.96 -0.62 -9.23
N PHE A 122 3.56 -1.38 -10.16
CA PHE A 122 4.39 -0.81 -11.21
C PHE A 122 3.57 -0.17 -12.34
N ALA A 123 2.40 -0.75 -12.65
CA ALA A 123 1.53 -0.26 -13.73
C ALA A 123 0.89 1.09 -13.41
N THR A 124 0.61 1.39 -12.14
CA THR A 124 -0.11 2.60 -11.73
C THR A 124 0.75 3.63 -11.02
N ALA A 125 2.02 3.32 -10.74
CA ALA A 125 2.90 4.22 -10.01
C ALA A 125 3.17 5.52 -10.78
N GLN A 126 3.13 6.64 -10.05
CA GLN A 126 3.36 7.96 -10.59
C GLN A 126 4.64 8.60 -10.04
N PRO A 127 5.39 9.35 -10.84
CA PRO A 127 6.58 10.05 -10.36
C PRO A 127 6.20 11.18 -9.40
N VAL A 128 6.87 11.23 -8.26
CA VAL A 128 6.72 12.28 -7.25
C VAL A 128 8.09 12.87 -6.94
N GLN A 129 8.21 14.18 -6.98
CA GLN A 129 9.42 14.89 -6.60
C GLN A 129 9.50 15.00 -5.07
N LEU A 130 10.42 14.27 -4.47
CA LEU A 130 10.63 14.23 -3.01
C LEU A 130 11.65 15.26 -2.53
N ALA A 131 12.58 15.63 -3.42
CA ALA A 131 13.57 16.69 -3.22
C ALA A 131 13.91 17.30 -4.59
N PRO A 132 14.60 18.46 -4.67
CA PRO A 132 14.89 19.15 -5.93
C PRO A 132 15.52 18.26 -7.01
N ASP A 133 16.27 17.24 -6.60
CA ASP A 133 17.02 16.33 -7.48
C ASP A 133 16.71 14.85 -7.18
N LEU A 134 15.59 14.57 -6.50
CA LEU A 134 15.11 13.22 -6.21
C LEU A 134 13.65 13.08 -6.62
N THR A 135 13.41 12.33 -7.68
CA THR A 135 12.08 11.90 -8.12
C THR A 135 12.01 10.39 -8.00
N LEU A 136 11.03 9.88 -7.26
CA LEU A 136 10.72 8.46 -7.15
C LEU A 136 9.27 8.19 -7.55
N LYS A 137 9.01 6.97 -8.00
CA LYS A 137 7.63 6.54 -8.24
C LYS A 137 6.95 6.18 -6.93
N VAL A 138 5.67 6.50 -6.84
CA VAL A 138 4.79 6.20 -5.70
C VAL A 138 3.58 5.43 -6.21
N ILE A 139 3.20 4.38 -5.52
CA ILE A 139 2.01 3.57 -5.82
C ILE A 139 0.75 4.45 -5.84
N SER A 140 -0.23 4.13 -6.70
CA SER A 140 -1.55 4.79 -6.66
C SER A 140 -2.32 4.44 -5.38
N SER A 141 -3.26 5.29 -4.98
CA SER A 141 -4.11 5.05 -3.79
C SER A 141 -4.94 3.77 -3.93
N THR A 142 -5.42 3.43 -5.13
CA THR A 142 -6.17 2.20 -5.39
C THR A 142 -5.31 0.95 -5.28
N ALA A 143 -4.10 0.96 -5.85
CA ALA A 143 -3.17 -0.17 -5.70
C ALA A 143 -2.66 -0.28 -4.25
N LEU A 144 -2.47 0.84 -3.54
CA LEU A 144 -2.15 0.84 -2.11
C LEU A 144 -3.27 0.19 -1.29
N MET A 145 -4.54 0.49 -1.59
CA MET A 145 -5.70 -0.17 -0.97
C MET A 145 -5.65 -1.68 -1.15
N LEU A 146 -5.40 -2.15 -2.39
CA LEU A 146 -5.27 -3.58 -2.66
C LEU A 146 -4.16 -4.22 -1.84
N LEU A 147 -2.95 -3.63 -1.82
CA LEU A 147 -1.84 -4.17 -1.04
C LEU A 147 -2.14 -4.22 0.47
N LYS A 148 -2.86 -3.24 1.01
CA LYS A 148 -3.28 -3.22 2.41
C LYS A 148 -4.26 -4.34 2.72
N ILE A 149 -5.24 -4.57 1.85
CA ILE A 149 -6.21 -5.67 1.96
C ILE A 149 -5.47 -7.02 1.89
N VAL A 150 -4.61 -7.23 0.88
CA VAL A 150 -3.83 -8.47 0.72
C VAL A 150 -2.96 -8.73 1.96
N ALA A 151 -2.20 -7.73 2.42
CA ALA A 151 -1.33 -7.86 3.58
C ALA A 151 -2.11 -8.20 4.87
N PHE A 152 -3.27 -7.57 5.06
CA PHE A 152 -4.15 -7.88 6.19
C PHE A 152 -4.71 -9.31 6.10
N MET A 153 -5.15 -9.75 4.92
CA MET A 153 -5.69 -11.10 4.73
C MET A 153 -4.62 -12.20 4.87
N ASP A 154 -3.36 -11.91 4.54
CA ASP A 154 -2.24 -12.84 4.73
C ASP A 154 -1.91 -13.07 6.22
N ASP A 155 -1.96 -12.04 7.06
CA ASP A 155 -1.64 -12.15 8.50
C ASP A 155 -2.49 -11.16 9.34
N PRO A 156 -3.78 -11.45 9.56
CA PRO A 156 -4.69 -10.54 10.25
C PRO A 156 -4.24 -10.16 11.67
N GLN A 157 -3.51 -11.06 12.35
CA GLN A 157 -3.08 -10.81 13.73
C GLN A 157 -1.96 -9.76 13.82
N ARG A 158 -1.02 -9.78 12.86
CA ARG A 158 0.12 -8.84 12.86
C ARG A 158 -0.15 -7.56 12.06
N ARG A 159 -1.16 -7.59 11.20
CA ARG A 159 -1.48 -6.54 10.24
C ARG A 159 -2.70 -5.70 10.61
N VAL A 160 -3.15 -5.75 11.86
CA VAL A 160 -4.27 -4.95 12.39
C VAL A 160 -4.13 -3.46 12.07
N LYS A 161 -2.89 -2.93 12.08
CA LYS A 161 -2.61 -1.53 11.71
C LYS A 161 -2.99 -1.18 10.27
N ASP A 162 -3.04 -2.17 9.37
CA ASP A 162 -3.44 -1.92 7.98
C ASP A 162 -4.94 -1.59 7.88
N LEU A 163 -5.77 -2.02 8.83
CA LEU A 163 -7.17 -1.61 8.94
C LEU A 163 -7.34 -0.10 9.18
N ASP A 164 -6.41 0.52 9.91
CA ASP A 164 -6.41 1.97 10.09
C ASP A 164 -6.11 2.71 8.78
N ASP A 165 -5.13 2.21 8.01
CA ASP A 165 -4.81 2.76 6.69
C ASP A 165 -5.97 2.53 5.70
N ILE A 166 -6.58 1.32 5.68
CA ILE A 166 -7.76 1.01 4.85
C ILE A 166 -8.90 1.97 5.17
N ARG A 167 -9.25 2.14 6.45
CA ARG A 167 -10.33 3.06 6.85
C ARG A 167 -10.02 4.50 6.48
N GLY A 168 -8.76 4.92 6.60
CA GLY A 168 -8.32 6.23 6.15
C GLY A 168 -8.47 6.42 4.64
N LEU A 169 -8.14 5.42 3.83
CA LEU A 169 -8.36 5.45 2.39
C LEU A 169 -9.84 5.59 2.04
N LEU A 170 -10.74 4.89 2.74
CA LEU A 170 -12.18 5.01 2.54
C LEU A 170 -12.74 6.39 2.89
N LEU A 171 -12.09 7.12 3.78
CA LEU A 171 -12.49 8.46 4.18
C LEU A 171 -11.92 9.57 3.28
N GLN A 172 -10.71 9.37 2.75
CA GLN A 172 -9.92 10.44 2.14
C GLN A 172 -9.83 10.35 0.61
N TYR A 173 -10.12 9.16 0.04
CA TYR A 173 -9.97 8.95 -1.39
C TYR A 173 -10.85 9.92 -2.19
N GLU A 174 -10.22 10.74 -3.04
CA GLU A 174 -10.93 11.74 -3.86
C GLU A 174 -11.83 12.73 -3.07
N ALA A 175 -11.70 12.81 -1.73
CA ALA A 175 -12.59 13.63 -0.88
C ALA A 175 -12.61 15.10 -1.27
N ASP A 176 -11.47 15.64 -1.75
CA ASP A 176 -11.34 17.04 -2.20
C ASP A 176 -11.45 17.19 -3.73
N SER A 177 -11.83 16.14 -4.46
CA SER A 177 -11.94 16.18 -5.91
C SER A 177 -13.37 16.44 -6.37
N GLU A 178 -13.53 16.99 -7.58
CA GLU A 178 -14.85 17.17 -8.19
C GLU A 178 -15.54 15.84 -8.54
N ARG A 179 -14.81 14.71 -8.50
CA ARG A 179 -15.37 13.38 -8.78
C ARG A 179 -16.46 12.97 -7.80
N ILE A 180 -16.44 13.47 -6.56
CA ILE A 180 -17.50 13.20 -5.58
C ILE A 180 -18.87 13.73 -6.05
N PHE A 181 -18.90 14.70 -6.98
CA PHE A 181 -20.13 15.26 -7.58
C PHE A 181 -20.47 14.66 -8.95
N SER A 182 -19.76 13.62 -9.38
CA SER A 182 -19.98 12.99 -10.69
C SER A 182 -21.32 12.25 -10.75
N ASP A 183 -21.86 12.10 -11.97
CA ASP A 183 -23.13 11.39 -12.22
C ASP A 183 -23.09 9.97 -11.62
N VAL A 184 -21.96 9.29 -11.66
CA VAL A 184 -21.83 7.93 -11.10
C VAL A 184 -22.06 7.87 -9.59
N VAL A 185 -21.66 8.92 -8.86
CA VAL A 185 -21.89 9.05 -7.41
C VAL A 185 -23.34 9.45 -7.14
N ILE A 186 -23.88 10.39 -7.92
CA ILE A 186 -25.28 10.84 -7.81
C ILE A 186 -26.24 9.66 -8.06
N ASP A 187 -25.99 8.89 -9.12
CA ASP A 187 -26.80 7.71 -9.51
C ASP A 187 -26.66 6.54 -8.51
N ALA A 188 -25.63 6.56 -7.67
CA ALA A 188 -25.47 5.56 -6.61
C ALA A 188 -26.47 5.75 -5.46
N ALA A 189 -27.13 6.91 -5.37
CA ALA A 189 -28.12 7.26 -4.36
C ALA A 189 -27.64 6.96 -2.93
N LEU A 190 -26.42 7.39 -2.61
CA LEU A 190 -25.80 7.18 -1.31
C LEU A 190 -26.67 7.78 -0.18
N GLN A 191 -26.76 7.09 0.96
CA GLN A 191 -27.51 7.56 2.12
C GLN A 191 -26.90 8.85 2.72
N ASP A 192 -25.58 8.93 2.68
CA ASP A 192 -24.80 10.10 3.09
C ASP A 192 -23.76 10.41 2.01
N PHE A 193 -23.75 11.65 1.55
CA PHE A 193 -22.78 12.11 0.55
C PHE A 193 -21.33 12.07 1.06
N GLY A 194 -21.12 12.14 2.37
CA GLY A 194 -19.81 11.94 3.00
C GLY A 194 -19.20 10.56 2.75
N LEU A 195 -20.00 9.59 2.26
CA LEU A 195 -19.55 8.25 1.88
C LEU A 195 -19.07 8.14 0.42
N ALA A 196 -19.15 9.21 -0.37
CA ALA A 196 -18.70 9.23 -1.76
C ALA A 196 -17.23 8.77 -1.94
N PRO A 197 -16.27 9.12 -1.06
CA PRO A 197 -14.90 8.58 -1.10
C PRO A 197 -14.85 7.05 -1.06
N ALA A 198 -15.62 6.43 -0.16
CA ALA A 198 -15.67 4.97 -0.03
C ALA A 198 -16.26 4.31 -1.29
N PHE A 199 -17.32 4.89 -1.85
CA PHE A 199 -17.92 4.43 -3.10
C PHE A 199 -16.92 4.50 -4.26
N LEU A 200 -16.27 5.65 -4.47
CA LEU A 200 -15.29 5.86 -5.54
C LEU A 200 -14.09 4.93 -5.39
N MET A 201 -13.61 4.71 -4.16
CA MET A 201 -12.54 3.75 -3.90
C MET A 201 -12.96 2.33 -4.32
N GLY A 202 -14.19 1.91 -4.01
CA GLY A 202 -14.72 0.62 -4.45
C GLY A 202 -14.77 0.49 -5.97
N LEU A 203 -15.33 1.49 -6.64
CA LEU A 203 -15.47 1.56 -8.09
C LEU A 203 -14.10 1.46 -8.80
N ASP A 204 -13.14 2.30 -8.39
CA ASP A 204 -11.82 2.35 -9.02
C ASP A 204 -10.97 1.12 -8.68
N LEU A 205 -11.13 0.58 -7.47
CA LEU A 205 -10.46 -0.68 -7.11
C LEU A 205 -11.02 -1.85 -7.94
N ARG A 206 -12.33 -1.91 -8.20
CA ARG A 206 -12.91 -2.95 -9.07
C ARG A 206 -12.35 -2.86 -10.49
N ALA A 207 -12.25 -1.64 -11.03
CA ALA A 207 -11.68 -1.40 -12.36
C ALA A 207 -10.18 -1.79 -12.44
N LEU A 208 -9.45 -1.72 -11.33
CA LEU A 208 -8.05 -2.13 -11.23
C LEU A 208 -7.89 -3.64 -11.16
N CYS A 209 -8.74 -4.34 -10.40
CA CYS A 209 -8.60 -5.74 -10.03
C CYS A 209 -8.82 -6.70 -11.20
N ALA A 210 -7.90 -7.66 -11.39
CA ALA A 210 -8.19 -8.92 -12.05
C ALA A 210 -9.06 -9.83 -11.17
N ASP A 211 -9.53 -10.97 -11.70
CA ASP A 211 -10.46 -11.85 -10.98
C ASP A 211 -9.89 -12.37 -9.65
N ASP A 212 -8.60 -12.74 -9.63
CA ASP A 212 -7.94 -13.23 -8.41
C ASP A 212 -7.84 -12.14 -7.35
N ASP A 213 -7.54 -10.88 -7.75
CA ASP A 213 -7.46 -9.74 -6.86
C ASP A 213 -8.84 -9.43 -6.28
N ALA A 214 -9.88 -9.44 -7.14
CA ALA A 214 -11.26 -9.21 -6.74
C ALA A 214 -11.74 -10.24 -5.71
N GLN A 215 -11.34 -11.52 -5.85
CA GLN A 215 -11.69 -12.56 -4.89
C GLN A 215 -11.14 -12.28 -3.49
N ILE A 216 -9.93 -11.71 -3.39
CA ILE A 216 -9.34 -11.33 -2.08
C ILE A 216 -10.11 -10.15 -1.49
N VAL A 217 -10.49 -9.16 -2.30
CA VAL A 217 -11.31 -8.03 -1.85
C VAL A 217 -12.67 -8.51 -1.35
N TYR A 218 -13.34 -9.44 -2.05
CA TYR A 218 -14.59 -10.03 -1.57
C TYR A 218 -14.40 -10.79 -0.26
N THR A 219 -13.33 -11.57 -0.12
CA THR A 219 -13.03 -12.27 1.13
C THR A 219 -12.82 -11.30 2.30
N PHE A 220 -12.15 -10.17 2.05
CA PHE A 220 -12.02 -9.09 3.04
C PHE A 220 -13.39 -8.49 3.40
N LEU A 221 -14.20 -8.15 2.40
CA LEU A 221 -15.54 -7.59 2.61
C LEU A 221 -16.45 -8.55 3.40
N ASP A 222 -16.36 -9.86 3.15
CA ASP A 222 -17.11 -10.87 3.88
C ASP A 222 -16.62 -10.99 5.34
N ALA A 223 -15.30 -10.90 5.56
CA ALA A 223 -14.75 -10.86 6.91
C ALA A 223 -15.20 -9.61 7.70
N MET A 224 -15.48 -8.50 7.03
CA MET A 224 -16.01 -7.27 7.65
C MET A 224 -17.53 -7.33 7.90
N ASN A 225 -18.27 -8.29 7.35
CA ASN A 225 -19.71 -8.43 7.58
C ASN A 225 -20.06 -9.11 8.91
N GLU A 226 -19.15 -9.89 9.47
CA GLU A 226 -19.36 -10.63 10.70
C GLU A 226 -18.77 -9.91 11.92
N VAL A 227 -19.43 -10.02 13.07
CA VAL A 227 -18.87 -9.54 14.34
C VAL A 227 -17.75 -10.47 14.77
N ASN A 228 -16.52 -10.11 14.45
CA ASN A 228 -15.31 -10.85 14.72
C ASN A 228 -14.17 -9.90 15.17
N PRO A 229 -12.99 -10.41 15.59
CA PRO A 229 -11.88 -9.55 16.00
C PRO A 229 -11.40 -8.56 14.94
N ALA A 230 -11.46 -8.92 13.65
CA ALA A 230 -11.08 -8.04 12.55
C ALA A 230 -12.07 -6.88 12.41
N TRP A 231 -13.37 -7.17 12.42
CA TRP A 231 -14.42 -6.15 12.44
C TRP A 231 -14.26 -5.19 13.62
N MET A 232 -14.09 -5.73 14.83
CA MET A 232 -13.92 -4.91 16.03
C MET A 232 -12.66 -4.03 15.97
N ALA A 233 -11.60 -4.50 15.33
CA ALA A 233 -10.40 -3.70 15.09
C ALA A 233 -10.65 -2.61 14.04
N PHE A 234 -11.37 -2.90 12.96
CA PHE A 234 -11.77 -1.93 11.95
C PHE A 234 -12.67 -0.83 12.53
N VAL A 235 -13.67 -1.19 13.33
CA VAL A 235 -14.55 -0.24 14.03
C VAL A 235 -13.75 0.73 14.91
N ARG A 236 -12.72 0.24 15.61
CA ARG A 236 -11.87 1.07 16.48
C ARG A 236 -10.86 1.91 15.70
N ALA A 237 -10.49 1.48 14.51
CA ALA A 237 -9.59 2.24 13.65
C ALA A 237 -10.24 3.58 13.30
N ARG A 238 -9.58 4.71 13.65
CA ARG A 238 -10.08 6.08 13.39
C ARG A 238 -11.51 6.37 13.87
N GLY A 239 -12.07 5.50 14.71
CA GLY A 239 -13.42 5.69 15.26
C GLY A 239 -13.41 6.78 16.32
N VAL A 240 -14.24 7.83 16.13
CA VAL A 240 -14.45 8.92 17.10
C VAL A 240 -15.95 9.16 17.22
N GLY A 241 -16.47 9.22 18.45
CA GLY A 241 -17.87 9.54 18.71
C GLY A 241 -18.75 8.35 19.11
N ASP A 242 -20.06 8.57 19.17
CA ASP A 242 -21.04 7.63 19.72
C ASP A 242 -21.55 6.61 18.67
N HIS A 243 -21.36 6.88 17.36
CA HIS A 243 -21.87 6.08 16.23
C HIS A 243 -20.78 5.36 15.44
N VAL A 244 -19.65 5.04 16.09
CA VAL A 244 -18.43 4.53 15.43
C VAL A 244 -18.67 3.23 14.65
N GLU A 245 -19.54 2.35 15.17
CA GLU A 245 -19.86 1.07 14.51
C GLU A 245 -20.79 1.28 13.31
N GLU A 246 -21.79 2.16 13.43
CA GLU A 246 -22.70 2.52 12.35
C GLU A 246 -21.95 3.19 11.20
N ASP A 247 -21.05 4.12 11.50
CA ASP A 247 -20.19 4.79 10.53
C ASP A 247 -19.27 3.80 9.81
N ALA A 248 -18.63 2.88 10.57
CA ALA A 248 -17.78 1.85 10.00
C ALA A 248 -18.57 0.92 9.07
N ARG A 249 -19.80 0.56 9.44
CA ARG A 249 -20.69 -0.27 8.63
C ARG A 249 -21.06 0.46 7.35
N ALA A 250 -21.50 1.70 7.44
CA ALA A 250 -21.86 2.52 6.29
C ALA A 250 -20.69 2.67 5.29
N GLN A 251 -19.45 2.82 5.80
CA GLN A 251 -18.25 2.90 4.96
C GLN A 251 -18.00 1.59 4.20
N ILE A 252 -18.04 0.44 4.88
CA ILE A 252 -17.82 -0.88 4.25
C ILE A 252 -18.92 -1.22 3.25
N ASP A 253 -20.17 -0.97 3.60
CA ASP A 253 -21.32 -1.25 2.71
C ASP A 253 -21.26 -0.37 1.46
N THR A 254 -20.87 0.90 1.61
CA THR A 254 -20.72 1.82 0.48
C THR A 254 -19.50 1.48 -0.38
N PHE A 255 -18.40 1.05 0.23
CA PHE A 255 -17.24 0.53 -0.49
C PHE A 255 -17.62 -0.72 -1.31
N ARG A 256 -18.36 -1.67 -0.72
CA ARG A 256 -18.91 -2.84 -1.42
C ARG A 256 -19.81 -2.40 -2.58
N GLN A 257 -20.71 -1.44 -2.35
CA GLN A 257 -21.60 -0.93 -3.39
C GLN A 257 -20.84 -0.40 -4.62
N GLY A 258 -19.73 0.34 -4.39
CA GLY A 258 -18.85 0.80 -5.47
C GLY A 258 -18.12 -0.36 -6.15
N PHE A 259 -17.62 -1.32 -5.37
CA PHE A 259 -16.88 -2.47 -5.88
C PHE A 259 -17.75 -3.45 -6.69
N ASP A 260 -19.02 -3.61 -6.34
CA ASP A 260 -19.98 -4.47 -7.05
C ASP A 260 -20.54 -3.82 -8.33
N ARG A 261 -20.29 -2.52 -8.52
CA ARG A 261 -20.80 -1.82 -9.71
C ARG A 261 -19.97 -2.24 -10.93
N ASN A 262 -20.62 -2.89 -11.87
CA ASN A 262 -19.99 -3.20 -13.16
C ASN A 262 -19.72 -1.89 -13.92
N VAL A 263 -18.46 -1.64 -14.24
CA VAL A 263 -18.00 -0.50 -15.05
C VAL A 263 -18.08 -0.87 -16.53
#